data_63cacab4095e36a2ad79c375eb96d3d5
#
_entry.id   63cacab4095e36a2ad79c375eb96d3d5
#
_cell.length_a   1.000
_cell.length_b   1.000
_cell.length_c   1.000
_cell.angle_alpha   90.00
_cell.angle_beta   90.00
_cell.angle_gamma   90.00
#
_symmetry.space_group_name_H-M   'P 1'
#
loop_
_entity.id
_entity.type
_entity.pdbx_description
1 polymer ?
#
loop_
_entity_poly.entity_id
_entity_poly.type
_entity_poly.pdbx_seq_one_letter_code
_entity_poly.pdbx_strand_id
1 'polypeptide(L)'
;MTAIKLIVGLGNPGAEYEQTRHNAGAFFVERIAHAQGVNLVADRKYFGLTGRFSHQGQDVRLLIPTTYMNRSGQSVAALAGFFRIKPEEILVAHDELDLPPGVAKLKLGGGHGGHNGLRDIIAQLGNQNNFYRLRLGIGHPGVASMVSNFVLGRAPRAEQEKLDASIDFALGVLPDIFAGEWNRAMKNLHSQKA
;
A
#
# COMPACT_ATOMS: atom_id res chain seq x y z
N MET A 1 8.36 -9.20 -18.11
CA MET A 1 8.53 -8.29 -16.95
C MET A 1 7.36 -7.32 -16.89
N THR A 2 6.73 -7.22 -15.74
CA THR A 2 5.55 -6.40 -15.57
C THR A 2 5.94 -5.07 -14.95
N ALA A 3 5.63 -3.97 -15.65
CA ALA A 3 5.84 -2.63 -15.12
C ALA A 3 4.66 -2.22 -14.25
N ILE A 4 4.93 -1.65 -13.10
CA ILE A 4 3.89 -1.10 -12.23
C ILE A 4 3.37 0.22 -12.80
N LYS A 5 2.07 0.32 -12.96
CA LYS A 5 1.38 1.51 -13.46
C LYS A 5 0.55 2.21 -12.39
N LEU A 6 0.26 1.52 -11.29
CA LEU A 6 -0.54 2.04 -10.18
C LEU A 6 0.02 1.58 -8.84
N ILE A 7 0.24 2.53 -7.94
CA ILE A 7 0.60 2.26 -6.55
C ILE A 7 -0.55 2.75 -5.66
N VAL A 8 -1.10 1.85 -4.87
CA VAL A 8 -2.23 2.10 -3.97
C VAL A 8 -1.73 2.05 -2.54
N GLY A 9 -2.11 3.03 -1.73
CA GLY A 9 -1.87 3.02 -0.30
C GLY A 9 -3.18 2.96 0.47
N LEU A 10 -3.36 1.92 1.29
CA LEU A 10 -4.60 1.71 2.02
C LEU A 10 -4.64 2.46 3.35
N GLY A 11 -5.79 3.06 3.65
CA GLY A 11 -6.06 3.75 4.89
C GLY A 11 -7.52 4.17 4.98
N ASN A 12 -7.97 4.49 6.17
CA ASN A 12 -9.29 5.08 6.40
C ASN A 12 -9.22 6.60 6.28
N PRO A 13 -10.26 7.24 5.74
CA PRO A 13 -10.30 8.70 5.64
C PRO A 13 -10.66 9.35 6.98
N GLY A 14 -10.28 10.60 7.12
CA GLY A 14 -10.62 11.43 8.27
C GLY A 14 -9.49 11.59 9.27
N ALA A 15 -9.48 12.75 9.95
CA ALA A 15 -8.42 13.10 10.90
C ALA A 15 -8.28 12.10 12.04
N GLU A 16 -9.36 11.44 12.44
CA GLU A 16 -9.37 10.44 13.52
C GLU A 16 -8.58 9.17 13.17
N TYR A 17 -8.38 8.87 11.87
CA TYR A 17 -7.67 7.66 11.42
C TYR A 17 -6.28 7.94 10.86
N GLU A 18 -5.94 9.20 10.65
CA GLU A 18 -4.78 9.61 9.84
C GLU A 18 -3.44 9.12 10.41
N GLN A 19 -3.36 8.89 11.72
CA GLN A 19 -2.14 8.44 12.40
C GLN A 19 -2.24 6.98 12.88
N THR A 20 -3.25 6.25 12.44
CA THR A 20 -3.43 4.87 12.91
C THR A 20 -2.56 3.88 12.13
N ARG A 21 -2.30 2.72 12.74
CA ARG A 21 -1.55 1.63 12.10
C ARG A 21 -2.18 1.20 10.77
N HIS A 22 -3.51 1.21 10.71
CA HIS A 22 -4.25 0.79 9.51
C HIS A 22 -3.99 1.68 8.29
N ASN A 23 -3.44 2.87 8.52
CA ASN A 23 -3.11 3.83 7.46
C ASN A 23 -1.64 3.73 7.00
N ALA A 24 -0.91 2.69 7.41
CA ALA A 24 0.49 2.52 7.01
C ALA A 24 0.69 2.54 5.49
N GLY A 25 -0.20 1.92 4.74
CA GLY A 25 -0.15 1.95 3.27
C GLY A 25 -0.28 3.36 2.71
N ALA A 26 -1.20 4.14 3.27
CA ALA A 26 -1.37 5.54 2.88
C ALA A 26 -0.10 6.36 3.16
N PHE A 27 0.57 6.13 4.29
CA PHE A 27 1.85 6.81 4.60
C PHE A 27 2.88 6.58 3.51
N PHE A 28 2.97 5.35 3.01
CA PHE A 28 3.91 5.01 1.94
C PHE A 28 3.64 5.82 0.68
N VAL A 29 2.40 5.88 0.22
CA VAL A 29 2.03 6.63 -0.98
C VAL A 29 2.24 8.14 -0.79
N GLU A 30 1.92 8.68 0.38
CA GLU A 30 2.19 10.09 0.71
C GLU A 30 3.69 10.40 0.61
N ARG A 31 4.54 9.48 1.08
CA ARG A 31 5.99 9.64 1.01
C ARG A 31 6.51 9.60 -0.44
N ILE A 32 5.94 8.73 -1.29
CA ILE A 32 6.26 8.73 -2.72
C ILE A 32 5.88 10.08 -3.34
N ALA A 33 4.67 10.54 -3.09
CA ALA A 33 4.18 11.80 -3.64
C ALA A 33 5.10 12.96 -3.25
N HIS A 34 5.48 13.04 -1.98
CA HIS A 34 6.40 14.05 -1.50
C HIS A 34 7.76 13.98 -2.21
N ALA A 35 8.33 12.79 -2.31
CA ALA A 35 9.64 12.57 -2.95
C ALA A 35 9.61 12.91 -4.44
N GLN A 36 8.48 12.71 -5.12
CA GLN A 36 8.31 12.99 -6.55
C GLN A 36 7.80 14.40 -6.83
N GLY A 37 7.54 15.20 -5.81
CA GLY A 37 6.97 16.54 -5.97
C GLY A 37 5.55 16.54 -6.51
N VAL A 38 4.78 15.50 -6.21
CA VAL A 38 3.40 15.31 -6.67
C VAL A 38 2.44 15.72 -5.57
N ASN A 39 1.45 16.55 -5.91
CA ASN A 39 0.34 16.86 -5.02
C ASN A 39 -0.78 15.85 -5.24
N LEU A 40 -1.17 15.14 -4.17
CA LEU A 40 -2.31 14.24 -4.22
C LEU A 40 -3.59 15.08 -4.11
N VAL A 41 -4.52 14.88 -5.06
CA VAL A 41 -5.75 15.66 -5.17
C VAL A 41 -6.95 14.73 -5.15
N ALA A 42 -7.99 15.13 -4.42
CA ALA A 42 -9.24 14.37 -4.36
C ALA A 42 -9.88 14.28 -5.74
N ASP A 43 -10.22 13.06 -6.15
CA ASP A 43 -10.87 12.79 -7.42
C ASP A 43 -12.08 11.89 -7.18
N ARG A 44 -13.27 12.45 -7.33
CA ARG A 44 -14.53 11.73 -7.09
C ARG A 44 -14.75 10.56 -8.03
N LYS A 45 -14.21 10.61 -9.24
CA LYS A 45 -14.34 9.52 -10.21
C LYS A 45 -13.71 8.23 -9.68
N TYR A 46 -12.69 8.35 -8.86
CA TYR A 46 -11.93 7.19 -8.36
C TYR A 46 -12.06 7.02 -6.85
N PHE A 47 -12.93 7.79 -6.20
CA PHE A 47 -13.17 7.68 -4.75
C PHE A 47 -11.89 7.75 -3.93
N GLY A 48 -10.97 8.65 -4.30
CA GLY A 48 -9.69 8.72 -3.63
C GLY A 48 -8.86 9.94 -3.97
N LEU A 49 -7.71 10.04 -3.32
CA LEU A 49 -6.67 11.01 -3.64
C LEU A 49 -5.80 10.42 -4.72
N THR A 50 -5.54 11.17 -5.77
CA THR A 50 -4.78 10.69 -6.93
C THR A 50 -3.62 11.61 -7.25
N GLY A 51 -2.59 11.04 -7.84
CA GLY A 51 -1.46 11.76 -8.39
C GLY A 51 -0.82 10.95 -9.50
N ARG A 52 0.11 11.57 -10.21
CA ARG A 52 0.81 10.91 -11.32
C ARG A 52 2.21 11.49 -11.45
N PHE A 53 3.16 10.64 -11.75
CA PHE A 53 4.50 11.07 -12.13
C PHE A 53 5.03 10.15 -13.23
N SER A 54 6.09 10.61 -13.90
CA SER A 54 6.78 9.83 -14.91
C SER A 54 8.13 9.40 -14.40
N HIS A 55 8.45 8.13 -14.56
CA HIS A 55 9.75 7.58 -14.24
C HIS A 55 10.33 6.92 -15.50
N GLN A 56 11.39 7.52 -16.04
CA GLN A 56 12.05 7.01 -17.25
C GLN A 56 11.07 6.72 -18.39
N GLY A 57 10.15 7.66 -18.63
CA GLY A 57 9.15 7.56 -19.68
C GLY A 57 7.92 6.70 -19.35
N GLN A 58 7.87 6.09 -18.17
CA GLN A 58 6.70 5.32 -17.72
C GLN A 58 5.82 6.16 -16.81
N ASP A 59 4.52 6.20 -17.09
CA ASP A 59 3.55 6.84 -16.20
C ASP A 59 3.24 5.92 -15.02
N VAL A 60 3.36 6.48 -13.82
CA VAL A 60 2.99 5.80 -12.58
C VAL A 60 1.91 6.64 -11.89
N ARG A 61 0.77 6.03 -11.60
CA ARG A 61 -0.31 6.67 -10.87
C ARG A 61 -0.28 6.28 -9.41
N LEU A 62 -0.64 7.25 -8.57
CA LEU A 62 -0.77 7.06 -7.13
C LEU A 62 -2.23 7.16 -6.75
N LEU A 63 -2.67 6.33 -5.82
CA LEU A 63 -4.04 6.33 -5.31
C LEU A 63 -4.05 6.04 -3.81
N ILE A 64 -4.70 6.91 -3.06
CA ILE A 64 -5.09 6.63 -1.68
C ILE A 64 -6.61 6.63 -1.67
N PRO A 65 -7.28 5.46 -1.55
CA PRO A 65 -8.73 5.44 -1.43
C PRO A 65 -9.20 6.29 -0.25
N THR A 66 -10.25 7.08 -0.46
CA THR A 66 -10.89 7.85 0.61
C THR A 66 -12.23 7.25 1.02
N THR A 67 -12.50 6.04 0.59
CA THR A 67 -13.52 5.17 1.12
C THR A 67 -13.06 4.64 2.49
N TYR A 68 -13.98 4.13 3.29
CA TYR A 68 -13.55 3.32 4.44
C TYR A 68 -12.83 2.07 3.95
N MET A 69 -11.99 1.49 4.81
CA MET A 69 -11.10 0.40 4.45
C MET A 69 -11.82 -0.76 3.74
N ASN A 70 -12.99 -1.15 4.22
CA ASN A 70 -13.76 -2.26 3.66
C ASN A 70 -14.37 -1.97 2.27
N ARG A 71 -14.16 -0.78 1.73
CA ARG A 71 -14.60 -0.39 0.38
C ARG A 71 -13.44 0.08 -0.50
N SER A 72 -12.21 -0.22 -0.11
CA SER A 72 -11.02 0.17 -0.86
C SER A 72 -11.04 -0.31 -2.31
N GLY A 73 -11.65 -1.46 -2.56
CA GLY A 73 -11.74 -2.04 -3.90
C GLY A 73 -12.57 -1.21 -4.87
N GLN A 74 -13.57 -0.49 -4.39
CA GLN A 74 -14.36 0.42 -5.23
C GLN A 74 -13.46 1.47 -5.89
N SER A 75 -12.55 2.05 -5.13
CA SER A 75 -11.61 3.05 -5.61
C SER A 75 -10.61 2.45 -6.60
N VAL A 76 -10.00 1.33 -6.22
CA VAL A 76 -8.99 0.67 -7.05
C VAL A 76 -9.59 0.22 -8.38
N ALA A 77 -10.77 -0.43 -8.34
CA ALA A 77 -11.42 -0.92 -9.55
C ALA A 77 -11.84 0.23 -10.48
N ALA A 78 -12.32 1.34 -9.93
CA ALA A 78 -12.71 2.49 -10.73
C ALA A 78 -11.52 3.08 -11.50
N LEU A 79 -10.38 3.27 -10.85
CA LEU A 79 -9.21 3.82 -11.50
C LEU A 79 -8.57 2.83 -12.47
N ALA A 80 -8.37 1.59 -12.02
CA ALA A 80 -7.77 0.56 -12.86
C ALA A 80 -8.61 0.27 -14.10
N GLY A 81 -9.93 0.24 -13.97
CA GLY A 81 -10.85 0.05 -15.10
C GLY A 81 -10.77 1.18 -16.12
N PHE A 82 -10.76 2.42 -15.65
CA PHE A 82 -10.69 3.59 -16.55
C PHE A 82 -9.39 3.62 -17.37
N PHE A 83 -8.27 3.34 -16.72
CA PHE A 83 -6.95 3.38 -17.38
C PHE A 83 -6.51 2.02 -17.93
N ARG A 84 -7.39 1.01 -17.86
CA ARG A 84 -7.12 -0.37 -18.33
C ARG A 84 -5.84 -0.95 -17.73
N ILE A 85 -5.69 -0.76 -16.42
CA ILE A 85 -4.56 -1.28 -15.66
C ILE A 85 -4.91 -2.68 -15.19
N LYS A 86 -4.04 -3.65 -15.47
CA LYS A 86 -4.23 -5.05 -15.06
C LYS A 86 -3.82 -5.26 -13.61
N PRO A 87 -4.35 -6.29 -12.91
CA PRO A 87 -3.92 -6.57 -11.54
C PRO A 87 -2.41 -6.67 -11.36
N GLU A 88 -1.71 -7.37 -12.24
CA GLU A 88 -0.26 -7.52 -12.17
C GLU A 88 0.54 -6.23 -12.39
N GLU A 89 -0.13 -5.15 -12.78
CA GLU A 89 0.45 -3.82 -12.93
C GLU A 89 0.18 -2.92 -11.71
N ILE A 90 -0.40 -3.50 -10.65
CA ILE A 90 -0.78 -2.78 -9.42
C ILE A 90 0.08 -3.24 -8.26
N LEU A 91 0.60 -2.27 -7.49
CA LEU A 91 1.23 -2.50 -6.20
C LEU A 91 0.35 -1.90 -5.12
N VAL A 92 -0.09 -2.71 -4.16
CA VAL A 92 -0.90 -2.27 -3.02
C VAL A 92 -0.07 -2.31 -1.75
N ALA A 93 0.10 -1.16 -1.12
CA ALA A 93 0.75 -1.05 0.18
C ALA A 93 -0.29 -1.11 1.30
N HIS A 94 -0.03 -1.91 2.31
CA HIS A 94 -0.96 -2.12 3.42
C HIS A 94 -0.23 -2.49 4.71
N ASP A 95 -0.92 -2.29 5.83
CA ASP A 95 -0.45 -2.74 7.13
C ASP A 95 -0.50 -4.27 7.23
N GLU A 96 0.49 -4.87 7.89
CA GLU A 96 0.64 -6.32 8.00
C GLU A 96 0.85 -6.74 9.45
N LEU A 97 -0.09 -7.51 9.98
CA LEU A 97 -0.04 -8.03 11.35
C LEU A 97 1.06 -9.10 11.54
N ASP A 98 1.37 -9.84 10.48
CA ASP A 98 2.29 -10.98 10.55
C ASP A 98 3.76 -10.60 10.48
N LEU A 99 4.06 -9.31 10.35
CA LEU A 99 5.41 -8.78 10.35
C LEU A 99 5.60 -7.77 11.50
N PRO A 100 6.75 -7.77 12.15
CA PRO A 100 7.01 -6.79 13.20
C PRO A 100 7.25 -5.39 12.62
N PRO A 101 7.05 -4.32 13.40
CA PRO A 101 7.45 -2.98 12.99
C PRO A 101 8.92 -2.94 12.57
N GLY A 102 9.22 -2.29 11.47
CA GLY A 102 10.58 -2.22 10.93
C GLY A 102 10.87 -3.21 9.83
N VAL A 103 9.93 -4.11 9.54
CA VAL A 103 10.05 -5.09 8.46
C VAL A 103 9.01 -4.81 7.38
N ALA A 104 9.46 -4.72 6.14
CA ALA A 104 8.59 -4.62 4.97
C ALA A 104 8.94 -5.73 3.99
N LYS A 105 7.94 -6.30 3.34
CA LYS A 105 8.13 -7.36 2.35
C LYS A 105 7.24 -7.16 1.14
N LEU A 106 7.77 -7.51 -0.02
CA LEU A 106 7.03 -7.56 -1.27
C LEU A 106 6.52 -8.98 -1.51
N LYS A 107 5.33 -9.08 -2.09
CA LYS A 107 4.71 -10.36 -2.42
C LYS A 107 3.84 -10.20 -3.67
N LEU A 108 3.88 -11.20 -4.56
CA LEU A 108 2.93 -11.27 -5.66
C LEU A 108 1.78 -12.20 -5.30
N GLY A 109 0.56 -11.69 -5.40
CA GLY A 109 -0.64 -12.50 -5.18
C GLY A 109 -0.87 -12.91 -3.73
N GLY A 110 -1.70 -13.91 -3.55
CA GLY A 110 -2.06 -14.43 -2.24
C GLY A 110 -3.44 -14.00 -1.78
N GLY A 111 -3.90 -14.56 -0.65
CA GLY A 111 -5.17 -14.20 -0.04
C GLY A 111 -5.13 -12.85 0.67
N HIS A 112 -6.24 -12.47 1.27
CA HIS A 112 -6.35 -11.18 1.97
C HIS A 112 -5.86 -11.24 3.43
N GLY A 113 -5.67 -12.43 3.99
CA GLY A 113 -5.18 -12.60 5.36
C GLY A 113 -6.05 -11.94 6.44
N GLY A 114 -7.33 -11.72 6.18
CA GLY A 114 -8.23 -11.01 7.08
C GLY A 114 -8.19 -9.49 6.94
N HIS A 115 -7.36 -8.94 6.07
CA HIS A 115 -7.29 -7.49 5.83
C HIS A 115 -8.49 -7.06 4.98
N ASN A 116 -9.37 -6.23 5.53
CA ASN A 116 -10.63 -5.86 4.87
C ASN A 116 -10.44 -5.09 3.57
N GLY A 117 -9.40 -4.26 3.48
CA GLY A 117 -9.07 -3.53 2.25
C GLY A 117 -8.64 -4.47 1.14
N LEU A 118 -7.78 -5.43 1.42
CA LEU A 118 -7.35 -6.42 0.44
C LEU A 118 -8.51 -7.32 0.01
N ARG A 119 -9.36 -7.72 0.97
CA ARG A 119 -10.56 -8.52 0.67
C ARG A 119 -11.43 -7.82 -0.36
N ASP A 120 -11.70 -6.53 -0.15
CA ASP A 120 -12.57 -5.78 -1.05
C ASP A 120 -11.92 -5.54 -2.42
N ILE A 121 -10.61 -5.27 -2.46
CA ILE A 121 -9.89 -5.13 -3.73
C ILE A 121 -10.01 -6.42 -4.55
N ILE A 122 -9.77 -7.58 -3.95
CA ILE A 122 -9.89 -8.86 -4.63
C ILE A 122 -11.30 -9.05 -5.19
N ALA A 123 -12.32 -8.78 -4.37
CA ALA A 123 -13.72 -8.90 -4.79
C ALA A 123 -14.05 -7.98 -5.96
N GLN A 124 -13.64 -6.71 -5.89
CA GLN A 124 -13.95 -5.71 -6.90
C GLN A 124 -13.14 -5.87 -8.19
N LEU A 125 -12.03 -6.59 -8.15
CA LEU A 125 -11.26 -6.95 -9.34
C LEU A 125 -11.68 -8.30 -9.95
N GLY A 126 -12.92 -8.73 -9.70
CA GLY A 126 -13.45 -9.98 -10.24
C GLY A 126 -12.80 -11.23 -9.66
N ASN A 127 -12.49 -11.20 -8.36
CA ASN A 127 -11.81 -12.27 -7.64
C ASN A 127 -10.38 -12.54 -8.14
N GLN A 128 -9.76 -11.53 -8.73
CA GLN A 128 -8.35 -11.61 -9.12
C GLN A 128 -7.46 -11.10 -7.97
N ASN A 129 -6.52 -11.93 -7.57
CA ASN A 129 -5.61 -11.61 -6.46
C ASN A 129 -4.15 -11.46 -6.90
N ASN A 130 -3.88 -11.46 -8.19
CA ASN A 130 -2.54 -11.46 -8.76
C ASN A 130 -1.91 -10.07 -8.90
N PHE A 131 -2.17 -9.20 -7.94
CA PHE A 131 -1.47 -7.91 -7.82
C PHE A 131 -0.32 -8.03 -6.83
N TYR A 132 0.64 -7.12 -6.95
CA TYR A 132 1.76 -7.05 -6.01
C TYR A 132 1.34 -6.37 -4.72
N ARG A 133 2.00 -6.73 -3.63
CA ARG A 133 1.73 -6.18 -2.31
C ARG A 133 3.01 -5.76 -1.63
N LEU A 134 2.98 -4.57 -1.05
CA LEU A 134 3.98 -4.13 -0.09
C LEU A 134 3.38 -4.31 1.31
N ARG A 135 3.90 -5.27 2.05
CA ARG A 135 3.45 -5.63 3.39
C ARG A 135 4.28 -4.85 4.40
N LEU A 136 3.66 -3.88 5.07
CA LEU A 136 4.32 -3.02 6.06
C LEU A 136 4.01 -3.54 7.45
N GLY A 137 5.01 -4.09 8.14
CA GLY A 137 4.83 -4.71 9.45
C GLY A 137 4.38 -3.73 10.51
N ILE A 138 3.35 -4.11 11.25
CA ILE A 138 2.83 -3.35 12.39
C ILE A 138 2.78 -4.18 13.68
N GLY A 139 3.10 -5.47 13.60
CA GLY A 139 2.97 -6.38 14.72
C GLY A 139 1.54 -6.86 14.92
N HIS A 140 1.35 -7.71 15.92
CA HIS A 140 0.07 -8.34 16.23
C HIS A 140 -0.24 -8.17 17.73
N PRO A 141 -1.51 -7.91 18.10
CA PRO A 141 -1.86 -7.71 19.52
C PRO A 141 -1.88 -9.00 20.35
N GLY A 142 -1.71 -10.16 19.74
CA GLY A 142 -1.65 -11.46 20.40
C GLY A 142 -2.92 -12.30 20.31
N VAL A 143 -4.09 -11.66 20.23
CA VAL A 143 -5.39 -12.34 20.10
C VAL A 143 -6.23 -11.70 19.01
N ALA A 144 -6.96 -12.52 18.27
CA ALA A 144 -7.76 -12.08 17.12
C ALA A 144 -8.84 -11.05 17.49
N SER A 145 -9.44 -11.17 18.68
CA SER A 145 -10.49 -10.25 19.13
C SER A 145 -10.00 -8.82 19.36
N MET A 146 -8.69 -8.59 19.47
CA MET A 146 -8.09 -7.27 19.68
C MET A 146 -7.60 -6.60 18.40
N VAL A 147 -7.64 -7.31 17.27
CA VAL A 147 -7.07 -6.80 16.00
C VAL A 147 -7.73 -5.51 15.55
N SER A 148 -9.05 -5.43 15.59
CA SER A 148 -9.78 -4.25 15.13
C SER A 148 -9.36 -2.98 15.89
N ASN A 149 -9.31 -3.03 17.21
CA ASN A 149 -8.87 -1.89 18.02
C ASN A 149 -7.39 -1.60 17.83
N PHE A 150 -6.57 -2.64 17.66
CA PHE A 150 -5.14 -2.49 17.46
C PHE A 150 -4.81 -1.71 16.18
N VAL A 151 -5.40 -2.12 15.05
CA VAL A 151 -5.12 -1.46 13.76
C VAL A 151 -5.67 -0.03 13.70
N LEU A 152 -6.77 0.25 14.42
CA LEU A 152 -7.35 1.59 14.51
C LEU A 152 -6.70 2.45 15.60
N GLY A 153 -5.71 1.92 16.30
CA GLY A 153 -4.93 2.66 17.28
C GLY A 153 -3.64 3.21 16.69
N ARG A 154 -3.04 4.15 17.42
CA ARG A 154 -1.72 4.69 17.09
C ARG A 154 -0.63 3.78 17.61
N ALA A 155 0.45 3.65 16.85
CA ALA A 155 1.63 2.97 17.32
C ALA A 155 2.37 3.82 18.36
N PRO A 156 2.98 3.21 19.39
CA PRO A 156 3.92 3.92 20.22
C PRO A 156 5.06 4.50 19.38
N ARG A 157 5.66 5.58 19.86
CA ARG A 157 6.68 6.31 19.09
C ARG A 157 7.80 5.42 18.56
N ALA A 158 8.31 4.51 19.37
CA ALA A 158 9.39 3.60 18.97
C ALA A 158 8.97 2.69 17.80
N GLU A 159 7.73 2.21 17.80
CA GLU A 159 7.20 1.38 16.71
C GLU A 159 6.91 2.21 15.47
N GLN A 160 6.42 3.44 15.63
CA GLN A 160 6.20 4.35 14.51
C GLN A 160 7.51 4.70 13.81
N GLU A 161 8.58 4.91 14.56
CA GLU A 161 9.92 5.16 13.99
C GLU A 161 10.41 3.97 13.18
N LYS A 162 10.15 2.73 13.65
CA LYS A 162 10.48 1.52 12.91
C LYS A 162 9.64 1.39 11.63
N LEU A 163 8.35 1.68 11.71
CA LEU A 163 7.49 1.69 10.52
C LEU A 163 7.99 2.70 9.50
N ASP A 164 8.33 3.91 9.93
CA ASP A 164 8.85 4.94 9.06
C ASP A 164 10.16 4.50 8.39
N ALA A 165 11.03 3.81 9.12
CA ALA A 165 12.27 3.26 8.57
C ALA A 165 11.97 2.19 7.52
N SER A 166 10.99 1.30 7.75
CA SER A 166 10.61 0.28 6.78
C SER A 166 10.02 0.89 5.51
N ILE A 167 9.31 1.99 5.63
CA ILE A 167 8.83 2.77 4.48
C ILE A 167 10.01 3.32 3.69
N ASP A 168 11.02 3.85 4.36
CA ASP A 168 12.24 4.33 3.69
C ASP A 168 12.96 3.20 2.94
N PHE A 169 13.04 2.00 3.52
CA PHE A 169 13.59 0.84 2.83
C PHE A 169 12.82 0.53 1.56
N ALA A 170 11.49 0.56 1.63
CA ALA A 170 10.62 0.31 0.48
C ALA A 170 10.80 1.37 -0.61
N LEU A 171 10.91 2.65 -0.23
CA LEU A 171 11.20 3.73 -1.18
C LEU A 171 12.53 3.47 -1.92
N GLY A 172 13.51 2.94 -1.22
CA GLY A 172 14.83 2.65 -1.79
C GLY A 172 14.82 1.58 -2.87
N VAL A 173 13.82 0.68 -2.88
CA VAL A 173 13.72 -0.38 -3.90
C VAL A 173 12.74 -0.04 -5.02
N LEU A 174 12.09 1.13 -4.99
CA LEU A 174 11.18 1.55 -6.06
C LEU A 174 11.83 1.56 -7.46
N PRO A 175 13.06 2.03 -7.63
CA PRO A 175 13.70 1.97 -8.95
C PRO A 175 13.75 0.55 -9.52
N ASP A 176 14.04 -0.45 -8.70
CA ASP A 176 14.04 -1.85 -9.13
C ASP A 176 12.63 -2.32 -9.48
N ILE A 177 11.62 -1.91 -8.70
CA ILE A 177 10.22 -2.22 -8.99
C ILE A 177 9.80 -1.64 -10.35
N PHE A 178 10.13 -0.38 -10.61
CA PHE A 178 9.80 0.27 -11.88
C PHE A 178 10.52 -0.38 -13.07
N ALA A 179 11.71 -0.91 -12.83
CA ALA A 179 12.47 -1.63 -13.87
C ALA A 179 11.97 -3.08 -14.07
N GLY A 180 11.02 -3.55 -13.27
CA GLY A 180 10.54 -4.94 -13.31
C GLY A 180 11.52 -5.93 -12.69
N GLU A 181 12.52 -5.46 -11.96
CA GLU A 181 13.54 -6.28 -11.31
C GLU A 181 13.07 -6.73 -9.93
N TRP A 182 11.99 -7.51 -9.91
CA TRP A 182 11.31 -7.91 -8.67
C TRP A 182 12.19 -8.75 -7.74
N ASN A 183 12.98 -9.65 -8.30
CA ASN A 183 13.86 -10.49 -7.47
C ASN A 183 14.90 -9.65 -6.74
N ARG A 184 15.46 -8.64 -7.41
CA ARG A 184 16.42 -7.71 -6.81
C ARG A 184 15.74 -6.85 -5.75
N ALA A 185 14.55 -6.30 -6.05
CA ALA A 185 13.78 -5.50 -5.10
C ALA A 185 13.47 -6.30 -3.84
N MET A 186 13.00 -7.53 -3.99
CA MET A 186 12.72 -8.42 -2.86
C MET A 186 13.96 -8.75 -2.04
N LYS A 187 15.05 -9.11 -2.69
CA LYS A 187 16.31 -9.42 -2.01
C LYS A 187 16.80 -8.25 -1.18
N ASN A 188 16.79 -7.04 -1.77
CA ASN A 188 17.28 -5.85 -1.09
C ASN A 188 16.35 -5.39 0.03
N LEU A 189 15.03 -5.49 -0.17
CA LEU A 189 14.07 -5.11 0.85
C LEU A 189 14.02 -6.10 2.01
N HIS A 190 13.98 -7.41 1.70
CA HIS A 190 13.80 -8.44 2.73
C HIS A 190 15.05 -8.63 3.62
N SER A 191 16.19 -8.09 3.21
CA SER A 191 17.42 -8.11 4.02
C SER A 191 17.50 -6.97 5.01
N GLN A 192 16.56 -6.02 5.00
CA GLN A 192 16.57 -4.84 5.84
C GLN A 192 15.52 -4.92 6.94
N LYS A 193 15.88 -4.47 8.13
CA LYS A 193 14.95 -4.34 9.26
C LYS A 193 15.42 -3.22 10.18
N ALA A 194 14.50 -2.50 10.73
CA ALA A 194 14.77 -1.47 11.72
C ALA A 194 14.73 -2.02 13.16
#